data_31e4f30d8a24c8741728949a8df2931a
#
_entry.id   31e4f30d8a24c8741728949a8df2931a
#
_cell.length_a   1.000
_cell.length_b   1.000
_cell.length_c   1.000
_cell.angle_alpha   90.00
_cell.angle_beta   90.00
_cell.angle_gamma   90.00
#
_symmetry.space_group_name_H-M   'P 1'
#
loop_
_entity.id
_entity.type
_entity.pdbx_description
1 polymer ?
#
loop_
_entity_poly.entity_id
_entity_poly.type
_entity_poly.pdbx_seq_one_letter_code
_entity_poly.pdbx_strand_id
1 'polypeptide(L)'
;MSADLLSLFTATFVTFFVLIDALGVAPVFATLTAGGDAAYRRRMAVKSIIVATIIIYGFAFGGSWLLGAMHISIDAFRAAGGILLFMIALDMVFEKRTERREHRAEEHLGTHSADPEPDDISVFPLGIPMVAGPGSIATAMFYMSDKSDWIEKGVVLSAIGLNLLLTLVIFLIA
;
A
#
# COMPACT_ATOMS: atom_id res chain seq x y z
N MET A 1 11.63 14.13 -23.46
CA MET A 1 12.06 12.88 -22.83
C MET A 1 12.33 13.03 -21.33
N SER A 2 13.21 13.92 -20.88
CA SER A 2 13.45 14.12 -19.41
C SER A 2 12.26 14.74 -18.68
N ALA A 3 11.57 15.72 -19.25
CA ALA A 3 10.40 16.35 -18.65
C ALA A 3 9.20 15.38 -18.50
N ASP A 4 9.01 14.50 -19.47
CA ASP A 4 7.93 13.49 -19.44
C ASP A 4 8.20 12.42 -18.36
N LEU A 5 9.44 11.99 -18.20
CA LEU A 5 9.82 11.03 -17.16
C LEU A 5 9.69 11.63 -15.75
N LEU A 6 10.05 12.92 -15.58
CA LEU A 6 9.86 13.61 -14.32
C LEU A 6 8.37 13.79 -14.00
N SER A 7 7.56 14.14 -14.99
CA SER A 7 6.10 14.22 -14.85
C SER A 7 5.50 12.86 -14.45
N LEU A 8 5.91 11.77 -15.11
CA LEU A 8 5.49 10.41 -14.77
C LEU A 8 5.90 10.03 -13.35
N PHE A 9 7.15 10.31 -12.97
CA PHE A 9 7.61 10.05 -11.60
C PHE A 9 6.78 10.80 -10.56
N THR A 10 6.58 12.10 -10.77
CA THR A 10 5.83 12.96 -9.85
C THR A 10 4.37 12.51 -9.74
N ALA A 11 3.72 12.24 -10.87
CA ALA A 11 2.34 11.75 -10.88
C ALA A 11 2.21 10.42 -10.14
N THR A 12 3.09 9.47 -10.43
CA THR A 12 3.11 8.16 -9.74
C THR A 12 3.39 8.33 -8.24
N PHE A 13 4.40 9.13 -7.89
CA PHE A 13 4.76 9.36 -6.49
C PHE A 13 3.60 9.95 -5.69
N VAL A 14 2.97 11.02 -6.20
CA VAL A 14 1.83 11.67 -5.52
C VAL A 14 0.65 10.72 -5.39
N THR A 15 0.35 9.96 -6.45
CA THR A 15 -0.75 8.99 -6.42
C THR A 15 -0.52 7.93 -5.33
N PHE A 16 0.67 7.33 -5.26
CA PHE A 16 0.98 6.34 -4.23
C PHE A 16 1.11 6.93 -2.84
N PHE A 17 1.60 8.16 -2.71
CA PHE A 17 1.65 8.86 -1.43
C PHE A 17 0.25 9.02 -0.83
N VAL A 18 -0.73 9.42 -1.64
CA VAL A 18 -2.13 9.54 -1.21
C VAL A 18 -2.77 8.17 -0.94
N LEU A 19 -2.51 7.17 -1.80
CA LEU A 19 -3.14 5.84 -1.66
C LEU A 19 -2.62 5.05 -0.45
N ILE A 20 -1.32 5.05 -0.22
CA ILE A 20 -0.69 4.37 0.93
C ILE A 20 -1.05 5.11 2.21
N ASP A 21 -1.06 6.47 2.14
CA ASP A 21 -1.44 7.34 3.26
C ASP A 21 -0.66 6.99 4.53
N ALA A 22 0.66 7.03 4.41
CA ALA A 22 1.56 6.64 5.50
C ALA A 22 1.32 7.44 6.79
N LEU A 23 0.92 8.71 6.67
CA LEU A 23 0.61 9.57 7.82
C LEU A 23 -0.67 9.11 8.54
N GLY A 24 -1.70 8.71 7.80
CA GLY A 24 -2.94 8.17 8.36
C GLY A 24 -2.81 6.75 8.90
N VAL A 25 -1.80 5.97 8.44
CA VAL A 25 -1.51 4.63 8.97
C VAL A 25 -0.59 4.69 10.19
N ALA A 26 0.24 5.72 10.34
CA ALA A 26 1.21 5.82 11.43
C ALA A 26 0.60 5.74 12.84
N PRO A 27 -0.51 6.42 13.17
CA PRO A 27 -1.16 6.28 14.47
C PRO A 27 -1.64 4.84 14.73
N VAL A 28 -2.19 4.19 13.71
CA VAL A 28 -2.65 2.80 13.80
C VAL A 28 -1.48 1.85 14.03
N PHE A 29 -0.35 2.06 13.33
CA PHE A 29 0.89 1.31 13.57
C PHE A 29 1.37 1.50 15.02
N ALA A 30 1.40 2.74 15.52
CA ALA A 30 1.81 3.03 16.90
C ALA A 30 0.91 2.32 17.92
N THR A 31 -0.41 2.32 17.71
CA THR A 31 -1.38 1.64 18.58
C THR A 31 -1.18 0.13 18.58
N LEU A 32 -1.06 -0.49 17.40
CA LEU A 32 -0.89 -1.93 17.27
C LEU A 32 0.45 -2.43 17.83
N THR A 33 1.47 -1.57 17.87
CA THR A 33 2.81 -1.92 18.39
C THR A 33 3.07 -1.44 19.81
N ALA A 34 2.10 -0.81 20.47
CA ALA A 34 2.26 -0.20 21.78
C ALA A 34 2.66 -1.20 22.89
N GLY A 35 2.24 -2.46 22.78
CA GLY A 35 2.58 -3.53 23.72
C GLY A 35 3.99 -4.12 23.58
N GLY A 36 4.73 -3.77 22.52
CA GLY A 36 6.06 -4.32 22.23
C GLY A 36 7.20 -3.34 22.53
N ASP A 37 8.40 -3.90 22.65
CA ASP A 37 9.63 -3.11 22.80
C ASP A 37 10.05 -2.44 21.48
N ALA A 38 11.10 -1.62 21.52
CA ALA A 38 11.62 -0.93 20.33
C ALA A 38 12.12 -1.90 19.23
N ALA A 39 12.64 -3.07 19.64
CA ALA A 39 13.10 -4.09 18.69
C ALA A 39 11.91 -4.73 17.95
N TYR A 40 10.84 -5.05 18.68
CA TYR A 40 9.59 -5.54 18.11
C TYR A 40 8.98 -4.52 17.12
N ARG A 41 8.83 -3.25 17.53
CA ARG A 41 8.30 -2.18 16.68
C ARG A 41 9.08 -2.06 15.37
N ARG A 42 10.41 -2.00 15.46
CA ARG A 42 11.28 -1.95 14.28
C ARG A 42 11.12 -3.20 13.40
N ARG A 43 11.03 -4.38 14.00
CA ARG A 43 10.83 -5.64 13.27
C ARG A 43 9.49 -5.63 12.53
N MET A 44 8.41 -5.19 13.18
CA MET A 44 7.07 -5.10 12.56
C MET A 44 7.06 -4.09 11.42
N ALA A 45 7.66 -2.89 11.61
CA ALA A 45 7.79 -1.89 10.54
C ALA A 45 8.49 -2.44 9.30
N VAL A 46 9.66 -3.06 9.47
CA VAL A 46 10.43 -3.62 8.35
C VAL A 46 9.69 -4.76 7.66
N LYS A 47 9.13 -5.71 8.43
CA LYS A 47 8.40 -6.84 7.86
C LYS A 47 7.16 -6.40 7.09
N SER A 48 6.36 -5.48 7.63
CA SER A 48 5.14 -5.01 6.96
C SER A 48 5.47 -4.33 5.62
N ILE A 49 6.54 -3.54 5.56
CA ILE A 49 6.96 -2.91 4.30
C ILE A 49 7.53 -3.93 3.31
N ILE A 50 8.27 -4.94 3.78
CA ILE A 50 8.72 -6.05 2.90
C ILE A 50 7.53 -6.78 2.31
N VAL A 51 6.54 -7.15 3.12
CA VAL A 51 5.32 -7.82 2.65
C VAL A 51 4.57 -6.95 1.64
N ALA A 52 4.35 -5.68 1.97
CA ALA A 52 3.70 -4.74 1.06
C ALA A 52 4.47 -4.58 -0.26
N THR A 53 5.81 -4.51 -0.20
CA THR A 53 6.68 -4.43 -1.37
C THR A 53 6.50 -5.67 -2.26
N ILE A 54 6.59 -6.87 -1.69
CA ILE A 54 6.42 -8.13 -2.44
C ILE A 54 5.07 -8.15 -3.14
N ILE A 55 4.00 -7.73 -2.47
CA ILE A 55 2.66 -7.74 -3.02
C ILE A 55 2.53 -6.71 -4.14
N ILE A 56 2.84 -5.44 -3.87
CA ILE A 56 2.68 -4.37 -4.86
C ILE A 56 3.53 -4.64 -6.10
N TYR A 57 4.80 -5.03 -5.94
CA TYR A 57 5.68 -5.34 -7.07
C TYR A 57 5.26 -6.64 -7.76
N GLY A 58 4.84 -7.66 -7.02
CA GLY A 58 4.31 -8.89 -7.58
C GLY A 58 3.13 -8.63 -8.53
N PHE A 59 2.18 -7.80 -8.12
CA PHE A 59 1.06 -7.41 -8.96
C PHE A 59 1.46 -6.41 -10.06
N ALA A 60 2.43 -5.53 -9.81
CA ALA A 60 2.97 -4.63 -10.83
C ALA A 60 3.54 -5.41 -12.03
N PHE A 61 4.29 -6.46 -11.77
CA PHE A 61 4.87 -7.30 -12.83
C PHE A 61 3.91 -8.38 -13.36
N GLY A 62 3.19 -9.05 -12.47
CA GLY A 62 2.31 -10.16 -12.80
C GLY A 62 0.90 -9.76 -13.25
N GLY A 63 0.51 -8.51 -13.04
CA GLY A 63 -0.87 -8.05 -13.21
C GLY A 63 -1.40 -8.22 -14.65
N SER A 64 -0.61 -7.85 -15.64
CA SER A 64 -1.01 -7.99 -17.05
C SER A 64 -1.17 -9.46 -17.46
N TRP A 65 -0.30 -10.35 -16.97
CA TRP A 65 -0.44 -11.79 -17.19
C TRP A 65 -1.70 -12.32 -16.49
N LEU A 66 -1.94 -11.91 -15.26
CA LEU A 66 -3.11 -12.32 -14.49
C LEU A 66 -4.42 -11.89 -15.17
N LEU A 67 -4.51 -10.63 -15.62
CA LEU A 67 -5.67 -10.13 -16.37
C LEU A 67 -5.89 -10.92 -17.66
N GLY A 68 -4.82 -11.22 -18.40
CA GLY A 68 -4.87 -12.05 -19.60
C GLY A 68 -5.39 -13.46 -19.30
N ALA A 69 -4.90 -14.11 -18.24
CA ALA A 69 -5.36 -15.44 -17.82
C ALA A 69 -6.83 -15.46 -17.39
N MET A 70 -7.32 -14.37 -16.83
CA MET A 70 -8.74 -14.20 -16.44
C MET A 70 -9.63 -13.69 -17.60
N HIS A 71 -9.08 -13.47 -18.79
CA HIS A 71 -9.78 -12.88 -19.95
C HIS A 71 -10.39 -11.50 -19.65
N ILE A 72 -9.76 -10.73 -18.77
CA ILE A 72 -10.18 -9.37 -18.44
C ILE A 72 -9.40 -8.39 -19.33
N SER A 73 -10.12 -7.58 -20.11
CA SER A 73 -9.48 -6.54 -20.90
C SER A 73 -8.89 -5.43 -20.01
N ILE A 74 -7.78 -4.84 -20.45
CA ILE A 74 -7.14 -3.72 -19.75
C ILE A 74 -8.13 -2.55 -19.58
N ASP A 75 -9.00 -2.29 -20.57
CA ASP A 75 -9.97 -1.20 -20.49
C ASP A 75 -11.07 -1.47 -19.46
N ALA A 76 -11.54 -2.72 -19.36
CA ALA A 76 -12.47 -3.11 -18.31
C ALA A 76 -11.84 -2.98 -16.91
N PHE A 77 -10.57 -3.39 -16.77
CA PHE A 77 -9.81 -3.22 -15.54
C PHE A 77 -9.59 -1.75 -15.19
N ARG A 78 -9.30 -0.89 -16.15
CA ARG A 78 -9.18 0.58 -15.98
C ARG A 78 -10.48 1.19 -15.48
N ALA A 79 -11.61 0.82 -16.10
CA ALA A 79 -12.91 1.34 -15.69
C ALA A 79 -13.25 0.94 -14.25
N ALA A 80 -13.09 -0.36 -13.92
CA ALA A 80 -13.33 -0.88 -12.57
C ALA A 80 -12.37 -0.26 -11.54
N GLY A 81 -11.08 -0.16 -11.89
CA GLY A 81 -10.05 0.47 -11.06
C GLY A 81 -10.32 1.95 -10.81
N GLY A 82 -10.79 2.69 -11.82
CA GLY A 82 -11.19 4.09 -11.68
C GLY A 82 -12.36 4.27 -10.72
N ILE A 83 -13.37 3.40 -10.80
CA ILE A 83 -14.50 3.39 -9.85
C ILE A 83 -14.00 3.07 -8.43
N LEU A 84 -13.13 2.08 -8.28
CA LEU A 84 -12.53 1.75 -6.99
C LEU A 84 -11.77 2.93 -6.39
N LEU A 85 -10.91 3.60 -7.17
CA LEU A 85 -10.16 4.77 -6.72
C LEU A 85 -11.09 5.92 -6.34
N PHE A 86 -12.16 6.14 -7.10
CA PHE A 86 -13.18 7.13 -6.77
C PHE A 86 -13.86 6.82 -5.43
N MET A 87 -14.24 5.57 -5.17
CA MET A 87 -14.80 5.18 -3.88
C MET A 87 -13.82 5.37 -2.73
N ILE A 88 -12.54 5.04 -2.93
CA ILE A 88 -11.51 5.28 -1.93
C ILE A 88 -11.36 6.78 -1.65
N ALA A 89 -11.39 7.62 -2.69
CA ALA A 89 -11.33 9.07 -2.54
C ALA A 89 -12.54 9.61 -1.75
N LEU A 90 -13.74 9.09 -2.01
CA LEU A 90 -14.93 9.44 -1.23
C LEU A 90 -14.78 9.03 0.24
N ASP A 91 -14.31 7.81 0.52
CA ASP A 91 -14.06 7.35 1.88
C ASP A 91 -13.05 8.24 2.63
N MET A 92 -12.05 8.78 1.92
CA MET A 92 -11.08 9.74 2.51
C MET A 92 -11.73 11.09 2.81
N VAL A 93 -12.53 11.62 1.88
CA VAL A 93 -13.24 12.90 2.08
C VAL A 93 -14.22 12.84 3.25
N PHE A 94 -14.89 11.70 3.45
CA PHE A 94 -15.85 11.49 4.53
C PHE A 94 -15.23 10.87 5.79
N GLU A 95 -13.91 10.84 5.91
CA GLU A 95 -13.14 10.30 7.05
C GLU A 95 -13.38 8.81 7.38
N LYS A 96 -14.24 8.12 6.64
CA LYS A 96 -14.59 6.71 6.88
C LYS A 96 -13.40 5.76 6.79
N ARG A 97 -12.33 6.17 6.11
CA ARG A 97 -11.12 5.33 5.95
C ARG A 97 -10.35 5.23 7.27
N THR A 98 -10.23 6.32 8.03
CA THR A 98 -9.58 6.35 9.34
C THR A 98 -10.36 5.51 10.33
N GLU A 99 -11.68 5.71 10.44
CA GLU A 99 -12.56 4.92 11.30
C GLU A 99 -12.47 3.41 11.02
N ARG A 100 -12.46 3.02 9.73
CA ARG A 100 -12.32 1.60 9.35
C ARG A 100 -10.96 1.01 9.70
N ARG A 101 -9.89 1.79 9.67
CA ARG A 101 -8.55 1.35 10.04
C ARG A 101 -8.45 1.16 11.56
N GLU A 102 -8.96 2.13 12.32
CA GLU A 102 -9.01 2.08 13.79
C GLU A 102 -9.83 0.88 14.26
N HIS A 103 -11.03 0.69 13.71
CA HIS A 103 -11.89 -0.44 14.04
C HIS A 103 -11.23 -1.81 13.77
N ARG A 104 -10.51 -1.95 12.65
CA ARG A 104 -9.75 -3.18 12.36
C ARG A 104 -8.59 -3.40 13.34
N ALA A 105 -7.94 -2.32 13.77
CA ALA A 105 -6.88 -2.40 14.76
C ALA A 105 -7.44 -2.83 16.13
N GLU A 106 -8.57 -2.25 16.55
CA GLU A 106 -9.26 -2.62 17.80
C GLU A 106 -9.76 -4.06 17.79
N GLU A 107 -10.35 -4.52 16.69
CA GLU A 107 -10.82 -5.88 16.53
C GLU A 107 -9.66 -6.89 16.65
N HIS A 108 -8.49 -6.56 16.08
CA HIS A 108 -7.31 -7.40 16.18
C HIS A 108 -6.78 -7.47 17.61
N LEU A 109 -6.71 -6.34 18.31
CA LEU A 109 -6.29 -6.29 19.71
C LEU A 109 -7.27 -7.03 20.65
N GLY A 110 -8.58 -7.00 20.33
CA GLY A 110 -9.61 -7.67 21.13
C GLY A 110 -9.61 -9.20 21.04
N THR A 111 -9.13 -9.77 19.93
CA THR A 111 -9.12 -11.23 19.71
C THR A 111 -7.90 -11.94 20.28
N HIS A 112 -6.80 -11.23 20.59
CA HIS A 112 -5.51 -11.83 20.98
C HIS A 112 -5.05 -11.50 22.39
N SER A 113 -5.95 -11.11 23.29
CA SER A 113 -5.62 -10.68 24.67
C SER A 113 -5.12 -11.81 25.61
N ALA A 114 -4.89 -13.03 25.12
CA ALA A 114 -4.60 -14.19 25.96
C ALA A 114 -3.14 -14.69 25.91
N ASP A 115 -2.29 -14.20 24.98
CA ASP A 115 -0.91 -14.66 24.83
C ASP A 115 0.11 -13.62 25.33
N PRO A 116 1.14 -14.03 26.10
CA PRO A 116 2.14 -13.10 26.64
C PRO A 116 3.18 -12.63 25.61
N GLU A 117 3.23 -13.18 24.40
CA GLU A 117 4.10 -12.71 23.33
C GLU A 117 3.33 -11.78 22.36
N PRO A 118 3.90 -10.62 21.99
CA PRO A 118 3.27 -9.73 21.01
C PRO A 118 3.14 -10.42 19.65
N ASP A 119 1.92 -10.45 19.11
CA ASP A 119 1.59 -11.07 17.83
C ASP A 119 2.36 -10.48 16.64
N ASP A 120 2.58 -11.29 15.61
CA ASP A 120 3.17 -10.83 14.35
C ASP A 120 2.13 -10.12 13.48
N ILE A 121 1.93 -8.83 13.72
CA ILE A 121 1.01 -7.95 12.99
C ILE A 121 1.55 -7.45 11.64
N SER A 122 2.72 -7.90 11.23
CA SER A 122 3.40 -7.37 10.05
C SER A 122 2.72 -7.72 8.72
N VAL A 123 2.14 -8.91 8.64
CA VAL A 123 1.38 -9.34 7.44
C VAL A 123 -0.02 -8.78 7.51
N PHE A 124 -0.73 -9.02 8.59
CA PHE A 124 -2.09 -8.53 8.83
C PHE A 124 -2.15 -7.87 10.22
N PRO A 125 -2.71 -6.67 10.36
CA PRO A 125 -3.35 -5.87 9.30
C PRO A 125 -2.43 -4.86 8.59
N LEU A 126 -1.13 -4.76 8.96
CA LEU A 126 -0.25 -3.69 8.49
C LEU A 126 0.15 -3.83 7.01
N GLY A 127 0.77 -4.95 6.63
CA GLY A 127 1.17 -5.17 5.24
C GLY A 127 -0.03 -5.23 4.30
N ILE A 128 -1.04 -5.99 4.70
CA ILE A 128 -2.33 -6.14 4.01
C ILE A 128 -3.44 -5.92 5.05
N PRO A 129 -4.44 -5.07 4.79
CA PRO A 129 -4.68 -4.23 3.62
C PRO A 129 -4.21 -2.78 3.78
N MET A 130 -3.47 -2.44 4.84
CA MET A 130 -3.20 -1.03 5.17
C MET A 130 -2.22 -0.39 4.19
N VAL A 131 -1.05 -0.97 3.97
CA VAL A 131 -0.03 -0.46 3.03
C VAL A 131 -0.31 -0.99 1.63
N ALA A 132 -0.35 -2.31 1.44
CA ALA A 132 -0.72 -2.92 0.18
C ALA A 132 -2.24 -3.08 0.07
N GLY A 133 -2.95 -1.98 0.04
CA GLY A 133 -4.40 -1.96 -0.13
C GLY A 133 -4.83 -2.22 -1.59
N PRO A 134 -6.12 -2.52 -1.81
CA PRO A 134 -6.64 -2.80 -3.15
C PRO A 134 -6.41 -1.64 -4.12
N GLY A 135 -6.46 -0.39 -3.64
CA GLY A 135 -6.16 0.80 -4.44
C GLY A 135 -4.70 0.86 -4.89
N SER A 136 -3.75 0.57 -4.00
CA SER A 136 -2.31 0.55 -4.33
C SER A 136 -2.00 -0.55 -5.34
N ILE A 137 -2.59 -1.74 -5.17
CA ILE A 137 -2.41 -2.88 -6.07
C ILE A 137 -2.98 -2.56 -7.47
N ALA A 138 -4.23 -2.13 -7.54
CA ALA A 138 -4.88 -1.79 -8.81
C ALA A 138 -4.13 -0.68 -9.56
N THR A 139 -3.67 0.34 -8.84
CA THR A 139 -2.90 1.44 -9.41
C THR A 139 -1.54 0.99 -9.93
N ALA A 140 -0.83 0.11 -9.19
CA ALA A 140 0.43 -0.45 -9.65
C ALA A 140 0.25 -1.25 -10.96
N MET A 141 -0.77 -2.10 -11.02
CA MET A 141 -1.12 -2.84 -12.23
C MET A 141 -1.47 -1.89 -13.40
N PHE A 142 -2.24 -0.84 -13.12
CA PHE A 142 -2.61 0.17 -14.12
C PHE A 142 -1.39 0.87 -14.71
N TYR A 143 -0.53 1.47 -13.88
CA TYR A 143 0.66 2.18 -14.36
C TYR A 143 1.60 1.26 -15.13
N MET A 144 1.76 0.02 -14.70
CA MET A 144 2.65 -0.94 -15.35
C MET A 144 2.07 -1.49 -16.67
N SER A 145 0.76 -1.67 -16.77
CA SER A 145 0.10 -2.14 -18.00
C SER A 145 0.04 -1.09 -19.10
N ASP A 146 0.04 0.19 -18.72
CA ASP A 146 -0.02 1.32 -19.64
C ASP A 146 1.33 1.61 -20.32
N LYS A 147 2.41 1.16 -19.73
CA LYS A 147 3.77 1.43 -20.20
C LYS A 147 4.35 0.27 -20.99
N SER A 148 4.88 0.56 -22.17
CA SER A 148 5.61 -0.41 -23.01
C SER A 148 7.12 -0.33 -22.81
N ASP A 149 7.65 0.86 -22.49
CA ASP A 149 9.08 1.08 -22.33
C ASP A 149 9.55 0.70 -20.90
N TRP A 150 10.67 -0.03 -20.84
CA TRP A 150 11.30 -0.43 -19.60
C TRP A 150 11.82 0.75 -18.74
N ILE A 151 12.19 1.87 -19.39
CA ILE A 151 12.62 3.08 -18.69
C ILE A 151 11.42 3.68 -17.93
N GLU A 152 10.26 3.80 -18.58
CA GLU A 152 9.03 4.28 -17.92
C GLU A 152 8.60 3.37 -16.77
N LYS A 153 8.67 2.04 -16.97
CA LYS A 153 8.41 1.05 -15.92
C LYS A 153 9.36 1.24 -14.73
N GLY A 154 10.65 1.45 -15.00
CA GLY A 154 11.63 1.73 -13.98
C GLY A 154 11.34 3.00 -13.17
N VAL A 155 10.85 4.06 -13.84
CA VAL A 155 10.42 5.29 -13.19
C VAL A 155 9.21 5.05 -12.27
N VAL A 156 8.21 4.31 -12.74
CA VAL A 156 7.03 3.95 -11.92
C VAL A 156 7.45 3.16 -10.69
N LEU A 157 8.26 2.12 -10.86
CA LEU A 157 8.75 1.30 -9.76
C LEU A 157 9.58 2.08 -8.77
N SER A 158 10.45 2.99 -9.22
CA SER A 158 11.24 3.85 -8.34
C SER A 158 10.37 4.79 -7.50
N ALA A 159 9.31 5.34 -8.08
CA ALA A 159 8.36 6.19 -7.36
C ALA A 159 7.58 5.40 -6.28
N ILE A 160 7.15 4.17 -6.60
CA ILE A 160 6.52 3.26 -5.64
C ILE A 160 7.50 2.90 -4.52
N GLY A 161 8.73 2.51 -4.86
CA GLY A 161 9.76 2.14 -3.90
C GLY A 161 10.11 3.29 -2.94
N LEU A 162 10.17 4.52 -3.45
CA LEU A 162 10.41 5.71 -2.62
C LEU A 162 9.25 5.96 -1.63
N ASN A 163 8.00 5.74 -2.04
CA ASN A 163 6.85 5.83 -1.13
C ASN A 163 6.88 4.76 -0.04
N LEU A 164 7.23 3.52 -0.38
CA LEU A 164 7.37 2.44 0.59
C LEU A 164 8.52 2.71 1.58
N LEU A 165 9.64 3.26 1.09
CA LEU A 165 10.74 3.68 1.94
C LEU A 165 10.33 4.83 2.87
N LEU A 166 9.60 5.82 2.37
CA LEU A 166 9.06 6.92 3.16
C LEU A 166 8.11 6.39 4.24
N THR A 167 7.24 5.44 3.91
CA THR A 167 6.35 4.78 4.87
C THR A 167 7.13 4.05 5.96
N LEU A 168 8.21 3.34 5.58
CA LEU A 168 9.10 2.71 6.55
C LEU A 168 9.71 3.73 7.52
N VAL A 169 10.21 4.84 7.00
CA VAL A 169 10.79 5.92 7.83
C VAL A 169 9.75 6.47 8.79
N ILE A 170 8.53 6.71 8.34
CA ILE A 170 7.42 7.19 9.18
C ILE A 170 7.11 6.17 10.29
N PHE A 171 7.02 4.87 9.98
CA PHE A 171 6.78 3.83 10.97
C PHE A 171 7.91 3.68 12.01
N LEU A 172 9.15 3.96 11.61
CA LEU A 172 10.30 3.91 12.53
C LEU A 172 10.36 5.11 13.48
N ILE A 173 9.69 6.21 13.13
CA ILE A 173 9.62 7.45 13.94
C ILE A 173 8.37 7.45 14.83
N ALA A 174 7.29 6.80 14.38
CA ALA A 174 6.02 6.70 15.11
C ALA A 174 6.13 5.80 16.34
#